data_c1ff21443cda39fa80563aeb96519759
#
_entry.id   c1ff21443cda39fa80563aeb96519759
#
_cell.length_a   1.000
_cell.length_b   1.000
_cell.length_c   1.000
_cell.angle_alpha   90.00
_cell.angle_beta   90.00
_cell.angle_gamma   90.00
#
_symmetry.space_group_name_H-M   'P 1'
#
loop_
_entity.id
_entity.type
_entity.pdbx_description
1 polymer ?
#
loop_
_entity_poly.entity_id
_entity_poly.type
_entity_poly.pdbx_seq_one_letter_code
_entity_poly.pdbx_strand_id
1 'polypeptide(L)'
;MSAQTTPDPHTTAGKAQVLGSRRSEAAGKRQDAVDKQHARGKMTAMERIDAFLDPGSFQAIDGLTRHRSHNFGLESNRPYGDGVITGYGTVDGRQVCVFAQDFTVFGGSLGEVFGEKIVKIMDLALKTGCPMIGLNDSGGARIQEGVVALGLYG
;
A
#
# COMPACT_ATOMS: atom_id res chain seq x y z
N MET A 1 8.72 31.36 22.83
CA MET A 1 8.69 30.27 21.84
C MET A 1 9.29 29.05 22.52
N SER A 2 8.47 28.13 23.03
CA SER A 2 8.95 26.91 23.69
C SER A 2 9.50 25.97 22.62
N ALA A 3 10.80 25.66 22.72
CA ALA A 3 11.40 24.60 21.89
C ALA A 3 10.68 23.29 22.21
N GLN A 4 9.95 22.74 21.24
CA GLN A 4 9.41 21.41 21.34
C GLN A 4 10.59 20.44 21.30
N THR A 5 11.02 19.96 22.46
CA THR A 5 12.01 18.89 22.56
C THR A 5 11.44 17.63 21.92
N THR A 6 12.07 17.16 20.86
CA THR A 6 11.71 15.88 20.22
C THR A 6 11.83 14.78 21.29
N PRO A 7 10.76 14.00 21.56
CA PRO A 7 10.82 12.92 22.55
C PRO A 7 11.92 11.90 22.22
N ASP A 8 12.59 11.37 23.24
CA ASP A 8 13.57 10.29 23.07
C ASP A 8 12.93 9.09 22.35
N PRO A 9 13.50 8.66 21.18
CA PRO A 9 12.93 7.59 20.36
C PRO A 9 12.83 6.22 21.08
N HIS A 10 13.51 6.05 22.20
CA HIS A 10 13.43 4.81 23.01
C HIS A 10 12.23 4.80 23.98
N THR A 11 11.63 5.94 24.25
CA THR A 11 10.41 6.04 25.06
C THR A 11 9.14 5.69 24.27
N THR A 12 8.05 5.37 24.97
CA THR A 12 6.75 5.13 24.32
C THR A 12 6.28 6.33 23.51
N ALA A 13 6.44 7.54 24.04
CA ALA A 13 6.09 8.79 23.36
C ALA A 13 6.93 8.97 22.07
N GLY A 14 8.25 8.72 22.14
CA GLY A 14 9.13 8.79 20.99
C GLY A 14 8.82 7.73 19.94
N LYS A 15 8.51 6.50 20.34
CA LYS A 15 8.08 5.43 19.42
C LYS A 15 6.76 5.78 18.73
N ALA A 16 5.80 6.35 19.45
CA ALA A 16 4.54 6.83 18.87
C ALA A 16 4.77 7.94 17.84
N GLN A 17 5.67 8.88 18.14
CA GLN A 17 6.04 9.93 17.19
C GLN A 17 6.73 9.37 15.94
N VAL A 18 7.69 8.44 16.09
CA VAL A 18 8.34 7.75 14.96
C VAL A 18 7.32 7.01 14.11
N LEU A 19 6.37 6.32 14.73
CA LEU A 19 5.29 5.64 13.98
C LEU A 19 4.42 6.65 13.22
N GLY A 20 4.06 7.77 13.85
CA GLY A 20 3.32 8.85 13.20
C GLY A 20 4.06 9.40 11.98
N SER A 21 5.36 9.68 12.11
CA SER A 21 6.20 10.14 11.00
C SER A 21 6.25 9.14 9.83
N ARG A 22 6.42 7.84 10.14
CA ARG A 22 6.42 6.79 9.11
C ARG A 22 5.07 6.66 8.41
N ARG A 23 3.96 6.82 9.13
CA ARG A 23 2.62 6.82 8.53
C ARG A 23 2.41 8.02 7.62
N SER A 24 2.87 9.20 8.04
CA SER A 24 2.83 10.41 7.20
C SER A 24 3.69 10.27 5.95
N GLU A 25 4.89 9.68 6.07
CA GLU A 25 5.75 9.39 4.94
C GLU A 25 5.10 8.39 3.97
N ALA A 26 4.48 7.32 4.51
CA ALA A 26 3.79 6.31 3.71
C ALA A 26 2.55 6.87 2.98
N ALA A 27 1.86 7.82 3.60
CA ALA A 27 0.73 8.53 3.00
C ALA A 27 1.16 9.65 2.04
N GLY A 28 2.45 10.03 2.07
CA GLY A 28 3.02 11.07 1.22
C GLY A 28 2.88 10.70 -0.25
N LYS A 29 2.21 11.56 -1.01
CA LYS A 29 2.01 11.35 -2.44
C LYS A 29 3.29 11.67 -3.20
N ARG A 30 3.68 10.81 -4.11
CA ARG A 30 4.68 11.13 -5.15
C ARG A 30 3.99 12.01 -6.21
N GLN A 31 3.97 13.31 -5.99
CA GLN A 31 3.15 14.22 -6.78
C GLN A 31 3.37 14.07 -8.28
N ASP A 32 4.62 13.97 -8.74
CA ASP A 32 4.93 13.78 -10.17
C ASP A 32 4.30 12.51 -10.76
N ALA A 33 4.23 11.42 -9.98
CA ALA A 33 3.64 10.17 -10.44
C ALA A 33 2.10 10.24 -10.41
N VAL A 34 1.53 10.94 -9.45
CA VAL A 34 0.10 11.24 -9.38
C VAL A 34 -0.32 12.09 -10.58
N ASP A 35 0.41 13.16 -10.88
CA ASP A 35 0.12 14.05 -12.03
C ASP A 35 0.18 13.29 -13.35
N LYS A 36 1.16 12.39 -13.51
CA LYS A 36 1.24 11.51 -14.69
C LYS A 36 0.06 10.55 -14.80
N GLN A 37 -0.47 10.07 -13.69
CA GLN A 37 -1.65 9.19 -13.67
C GLN A 37 -2.90 9.99 -14.07
N HIS A 38 -3.09 11.16 -13.49
CA HIS A 38 -4.19 12.07 -13.83
C HIS A 38 -4.15 12.56 -15.29
N ALA A 39 -2.94 12.86 -15.81
CA ALA A 39 -2.77 13.24 -17.22
C ALA A 39 -3.20 12.14 -18.20
N ARG A 40 -3.25 10.87 -17.76
CA ARG A 40 -3.78 9.74 -18.52
C ARG A 40 -5.27 9.50 -18.31
N GLY A 41 -5.96 10.38 -17.59
CA GLY A 41 -7.37 10.23 -17.23
C GLY A 41 -7.63 9.12 -16.20
N LYS A 42 -6.62 8.70 -15.43
CA LYS A 42 -6.72 7.63 -14.44
C LYS A 42 -6.67 8.18 -13.02
N MET A 43 -7.46 7.60 -12.12
CA MET A 43 -7.37 7.81 -10.69
C MET A 43 -6.16 7.05 -10.10
N THR A 44 -5.61 7.55 -9.01
CA THR A 44 -4.65 6.81 -8.17
C THR A 44 -5.34 5.62 -7.47
N ALA A 45 -4.55 4.70 -6.89
CA ALA A 45 -5.08 3.57 -6.14
C ALA A 45 -5.96 4.01 -4.98
N MET A 46 -5.55 5.05 -4.22
CA MET A 46 -6.33 5.55 -3.10
C MET A 46 -7.62 6.22 -3.54
N GLU A 47 -7.59 7.03 -4.59
CA GLU A 47 -8.79 7.66 -5.15
C GLU A 47 -9.81 6.62 -5.64
N ARG A 48 -9.36 5.49 -6.19
CA ARG A 48 -10.25 4.38 -6.57
C ARG A 48 -10.88 3.70 -5.36
N ILE A 49 -10.11 3.52 -4.27
CA ILE A 49 -10.63 2.99 -3.01
C ILE A 49 -11.68 3.93 -2.42
N ASP A 50 -11.37 5.24 -2.35
CA ASP A 50 -12.27 6.26 -1.82
C ASP A 50 -13.56 6.40 -2.64
N ALA A 51 -13.47 6.21 -3.98
CA ALA A 51 -14.64 6.24 -4.85
C ALA A 51 -15.50 4.97 -4.76
N PHE A 52 -14.91 3.85 -4.33
CA PHE A 52 -15.60 2.56 -4.28
C PHE A 52 -16.24 2.27 -2.91
N LEU A 53 -15.56 2.66 -1.82
CA LEU A 53 -16.03 2.37 -0.46
C LEU A 53 -16.88 3.51 0.12
N ASP A 54 -17.67 3.19 1.12
CA ASP A 54 -18.38 4.20 1.91
C ASP A 54 -17.40 5.21 2.51
N PRO A 55 -17.72 6.52 2.51
CA PRO A 55 -16.81 7.56 2.98
C PRO A 55 -16.31 7.29 4.40
N GLY A 56 -14.98 7.30 4.56
CA GLY A 56 -14.30 7.13 5.87
C GLY A 56 -14.31 5.69 6.41
N SER A 57 -14.83 4.69 5.67
CA SER A 57 -14.88 3.31 6.13
C SER A 57 -13.56 2.55 5.95
N PHE A 58 -12.66 3.03 5.07
CA PHE A 58 -11.44 2.33 4.74
C PHE A 58 -10.45 2.21 5.89
N GLN A 59 -10.01 0.99 6.16
CA GLN A 59 -8.97 0.66 7.13
C GLN A 59 -7.82 -0.06 6.41
N ALA A 60 -6.68 0.63 6.30
CA ALA A 60 -5.51 0.09 5.63
C ALA A 60 -4.81 -0.98 6.47
N ILE A 61 -4.35 -2.05 5.82
CA ILE A 61 -3.51 -3.10 6.40
C ILE A 61 -2.15 -3.08 5.69
N ASP A 62 -1.07 -3.25 6.47
CA ASP A 62 0.31 -3.36 5.98
C ASP A 62 0.80 -2.16 5.15
N GLY A 63 0.31 -0.96 5.45
CA GLY A 63 0.73 0.27 4.75
C GLY A 63 2.21 0.63 4.91
N LEU A 64 2.90 0.08 5.93
CA LEU A 64 4.31 0.34 6.21
C LEU A 64 5.26 -0.74 5.69
N THR A 65 4.77 -1.78 5.02
CA THR A 65 5.63 -2.80 4.43
C THR A 65 6.43 -2.26 3.25
N ARG A 66 7.59 -2.88 3.00
CA ARG A 66 8.50 -2.54 1.90
C ARG A 66 9.05 -3.82 1.31
N HIS A 67 9.36 -3.84 0.00
CA HIS A 67 10.03 -4.99 -0.61
C HIS A 67 11.35 -5.34 0.08
N ARG A 68 11.81 -6.57 -0.09
CA ARG A 68 13.05 -7.10 0.49
C ARG A 68 14.19 -7.25 -0.52
N SER A 69 13.93 -6.89 -1.77
CA SER A 69 14.92 -7.05 -2.84
C SER A 69 16.16 -6.16 -2.63
N HIS A 70 17.32 -6.73 -2.91
CA HIS A 70 18.62 -6.06 -2.93
C HIS A 70 19.23 -6.02 -4.33
N ASN A 71 18.51 -6.50 -5.36
CA ASN A 71 19.00 -6.58 -6.72
C ASN A 71 18.79 -5.24 -7.46
N PHE A 72 19.67 -4.96 -8.40
CA PHE A 72 19.57 -3.83 -9.34
C PHE A 72 19.36 -2.47 -8.68
N GLY A 73 19.93 -2.25 -7.48
CA GLY A 73 19.84 -0.96 -6.77
C GLY A 73 18.51 -0.74 -6.04
N LEU A 74 17.62 -1.73 -5.96
CA LEU A 74 16.33 -1.61 -5.28
C LEU A 74 16.49 -1.36 -3.78
N GLU A 75 17.61 -1.76 -3.16
CA GLU A 75 17.90 -1.50 -1.75
C GLU A 75 17.89 -0.01 -1.40
N SER A 76 18.19 0.87 -2.35
CA SER A 76 18.16 2.33 -2.18
C SER A 76 16.79 2.95 -2.47
N ASN A 77 15.86 2.21 -3.06
CA ASN A 77 14.52 2.68 -3.45
C ASN A 77 13.43 1.76 -2.89
N ARG A 78 13.11 1.93 -1.63
CA ARG A 78 12.17 1.08 -0.88
C ARG A 78 10.93 1.87 -0.44
N PRO A 79 10.01 2.18 -1.37
CA PRO A 79 8.77 2.89 -1.04
C PRO A 79 7.89 2.05 -0.11
N TYR A 80 7.14 2.74 0.76
CA TYR A 80 6.12 2.09 1.58
C TYR A 80 4.98 1.54 0.71
N GLY A 81 4.35 0.48 1.19
CA GLY A 81 3.20 -0.15 0.55
C GLY A 81 3.52 -1.06 -0.62
N ASP A 82 4.74 -1.01 -1.14
CA ASP A 82 5.27 -1.87 -2.22
C ASP A 82 4.39 -1.96 -3.48
N GLY A 83 3.68 -0.88 -3.82
CA GLY A 83 2.89 -0.80 -5.06
C GLY A 83 1.48 -1.39 -4.96
N VAL A 84 1.01 -1.78 -3.77
CA VAL A 84 -0.38 -2.19 -3.54
C VAL A 84 -0.91 -1.67 -2.22
N ILE A 85 -2.11 -1.13 -2.24
CA ILE A 85 -2.86 -0.75 -1.04
C ILE A 85 -3.82 -1.88 -0.70
N THR A 86 -3.79 -2.36 0.53
CA THR A 86 -4.64 -3.45 1.02
C THR A 86 -5.38 -3.03 2.27
N GLY A 87 -6.60 -3.50 2.45
CA GLY A 87 -7.40 -3.15 3.59
C GLY A 87 -8.83 -3.68 3.50
N TYR A 88 -9.69 -3.15 4.34
CA TYR A 88 -11.12 -3.44 4.33
C TYR A 88 -11.92 -2.15 4.56
N GLY A 89 -13.19 -2.19 4.21
CA GLY A 89 -14.13 -1.11 4.40
C GLY A 89 -15.56 -1.61 4.18
N THR A 90 -16.48 -0.70 3.91
CA THR A 90 -17.86 -1.05 3.61
C THR A 90 -18.31 -0.50 2.25
N VAL A 91 -19.27 -1.17 1.64
CA VAL A 91 -20.04 -0.71 0.47
C VAL A 91 -21.51 -0.86 0.84
N ASP A 92 -22.26 0.23 0.88
CA ASP A 92 -23.65 0.27 1.37
C ASP A 92 -23.79 -0.42 2.73
N GLY A 93 -22.84 -0.17 3.64
CA GLY A 93 -22.79 -0.74 4.98
C GLY A 93 -22.33 -2.21 5.05
N ARG A 94 -22.09 -2.89 3.93
CA ARG A 94 -21.62 -4.30 3.88
C ARG A 94 -20.09 -4.34 3.86
N GLN A 95 -19.51 -5.13 4.76
CA GLN A 95 -18.06 -5.30 4.85
C GLN A 95 -17.49 -5.99 3.61
N VAL A 96 -16.40 -5.43 3.09
CA VAL A 96 -15.61 -5.98 1.99
C VAL A 96 -14.12 -5.86 2.29
N CYS A 97 -13.32 -6.82 1.81
CA CYS A 97 -11.88 -6.68 1.72
C CYS A 97 -11.49 -6.15 0.34
N VAL A 98 -10.47 -5.31 0.27
CA VAL A 98 -10.06 -4.67 -0.98
C VAL A 98 -8.54 -4.63 -1.11
N PHE A 99 -8.04 -4.83 -2.33
CA PHE A 99 -6.71 -4.39 -2.72
C PHE A 99 -6.79 -3.48 -3.95
N ALA A 100 -5.90 -2.51 -4.02
CA ALA A 100 -5.75 -1.64 -5.18
C ALA A 100 -4.27 -1.56 -5.58
N GLN A 101 -3.96 -1.91 -6.82
CA GLN A 101 -2.60 -1.81 -7.36
C GLN A 101 -2.27 -0.34 -7.63
N ASP A 102 -1.14 0.13 -7.09
CA ASP A 102 -0.73 1.52 -7.17
C ASP A 102 0.29 1.75 -8.28
N PHE A 103 -0.19 2.19 -9.42
CA PHE A 103 0.66 2.45 -10.59
C PHE A 103 1.70 3.55 -10.33
N THR A 104 1.52 4.39 -9.30
CA THR A 104 2.50 5.43 -8.94
C THR A 104 3.75 4.86 -8.28
N VAL A 105 3.72 3.59 -7.85
CA VAL A 105 4.82 2.87 -7.22
C VAL A 105 5.22 1.69 -8.10
N PHE A 106 6.39 1.76 -8.72
CA PHE A 106 6.91 0.73 -9.63
C PHE A 106 5.94 0.30 -10.74
N GLY A 107 5.05 1.22 -11.19
CA GLY A 107 4.02 0.90 -12.17
C GLY A 107 3.01 -0.15 -11.68
N GLY A 108 2.78 -0.26 -10.38
CA GLY A 108 1.91 -1.29 -9.80
C GLY A 108 2.40 -2.71 -10.05
N SER A 109 3.71 -2.89 -10.34
CA SER A 109 4.26 -4.20 -10.70
C SER A 109 4.31 -5.15 -9.51
N LEU A 110 4.03 -6.44 -9.80
CA LEU A 110 3.98 -7.52 -8.83
C LEU A 110 5.37 -7.81 -8.28
N GLY A 111 5.49 -7.82 -6.96
CA GLY A 111 6.67 -8.24 -6.23
C GLY A 111 6.33 -9.24 -5.13
N GLU A 112 7.33 -9.78 -4.43
CA GLU A 112 7.14 -10.74 -3.35
C GLU A 112 6.24 -10.17 -2.24
N VAL A 113 6.63 -9.02 -1.64
CA VAL A 113 5.86 -8.38 -0.55
C VAL A 113 4.50 -7.87 -1.04
N PHE A 114 4.43 -7.40 -2.27
CA PHE A 114 3.18 -7.06 -2.93
C PHE A 114 2.19 -8.24 -2.92
N GLY A 115 2.64 -9.43 -3.33
CA GLY A 115 1.82 -10.65 -3.33
C GLY A 115 1.45 -11.10 -1.93
N GLU A 116 2.38 -11.10 -0.96
CA GLU A 116 2.12 -11.44 0.45
C GLU A 116 0.99 -10.57 1.04
N LYS A 117 0.95 -9.29 0.71
CA LYS A 117 -0.13 -8.39 1.17
C LYS A 117 -1.48 -8.79 0.60
N ILE A 118 -1.53 -9.15 -0.68
CA ILE A 118 -2.77 -9.60 -1.32
C ILE A 118 -3.24 -10.91 -0.71
N VAL A 119 -2.36 -11.91 -0.56
CA VAL A 119 -2.69 -13.19 0.07
C VAL A 119 -3.22 -12.97 1.49
N LYS A 120 -2.58 -12.12 2.27
CA LYS A 120 -3.03 -11.81 3.64
C LYS A 120 -4.43 -11.22 3.69
N ILE A 121 -4.79 -10.31 2.77
CA ILE A 121 -6.13 -9.74 2.75
C ILE A 121 -7.17 -10.73 2.20
N MET A 122 -6.78 -11.62 1.28
CA MET A 122 -7.60 -12.75 0.83
C MET A 122 -7.91 -13.70 1.97
N ASP A 123 -6.91 -14.07 2.78
CA ASP A 123 -7.09 -14.89 3.98
C ASP A 123 -8.05 -14.25 4.98
N LEU A 124 -7.96 -12.93 5.15
CA LEU A 124 -8.90 -12.21 6.01
C LEU A 124 -10.33 -12.29 5.45
N ALA A 125 -10.50 -12.10 4.14
CA ALA A 125 -11.80 -12.22 3.49
C ALA A 125 -12.40 -13.61 3.66
N LEU A 126 -11.61 -14.68 3.48
CA LEU A 126 -12.03 -16.05 3.71
C LEU A 126 -12.44 -16.30 5.17
N LYS A 127 -11.68 -15.82 6.14
CA LYS A 127 -11.95 -15.98 7.58
C LYS A 127 -13.21 -15.24 8.03
N THR A 128 -13.49 -14.08 7.44
CA THR A 128 -14.64 -13.24 7.79
C THR A 128 -15.88 -13.52 6.94
N GLY A 129 -15.71 -14.23 5.82
CA GLY A 129 -16.79 -14.50 4.85
C GLY A 129 -17.25 -13.29 4.06
N CYS A 130 -16.42 -12.21 4.01
CA CYS A 130 -16.76 -11.03 3.23
C CYS A 130 -16.20 -11.09 1.80
N PRO A 131 -16.81 -10.40 0.83
CA PRO A 131 -16.29 -10.31 -0.53
C PRO A 131 -14.88 -9.75 -0.59
N MET A 132 -14.07 -10.26 -1.54
CA MET A 132 -12.76 -9.72 -1.89
C MET A 132 -12.83 -8.99 -3.23
N ILE A 133 -12.39 -7.74 -3.26
CA ILE A 133 -12.44 -6.87 -4.44
C ILE A 133 -11.03 -6.47 -4.84
N GLY A 134 -10.68 -6.68 -6.10
CA GLY A 134 -9.39 -6.25 -6.67
C GLY A 134 -9.55 -5.08 -7.64
N LEU A 135 -8.91 -3.96 -7.34
CA LEU A 135 -8.83 -2.78 -8.23
C LEU A 135 -7.48 -2.80 -8.95
N ASN A 136 -7.45 -3.47 -10.10
CA ASN A 136 -6.22 -3.76 -10.82
C ASN A 136 -5.76 -2.57 -11.69
N ASP A 137 -4.46 -2.26 -11.63
CA ASP A 137 -3.74 -1.33 -12.52
C ASP A 137 -2.24 -1.61 -12.41
N SER A 138 -1.71 -2.46 -13.28
CA SER A 138 -0.35 -2.99 -13.17
C SER A 138 0.36 -3.06 -14.52
N GLY A 139 1.67 -2.80 -14.50
CA GLY A 139 2.57 -3.03 -15.62
C GLY A 139 3.05 -4.49 -15.76
N GLY A 140 2.63 -5.39 -14.86
CA GLY A 140 3.05 -6.81 -14.87
C GLY A 140 3.96 -7.18 -13.70
N ALA A 141 4.83 -8.19 -13.89
CA ALA A 141 5.78 -8.65 -12.87
C ALA A 141 6.98 -7.71 -12.73
N ARG A 142 7.47 -7.53 -11.50
CA ARG A 142 8.69 -6.76 -11.20
C ARG A 142 9.91 -7.59 -11.56
N ILE A 143 10.47 -7.35 -12.74
CA ILE A 143 11.59 -8.13 -13.32
C ILE A 143 12.80 -8.17 -12.38
N GLN A 144 13.07 -7.08 -11.64
CA GLN A 144 14.21 -6.98 -10.72
C GLN A 144 14.16 -7.98 -9.56
N GLU A 145 12.99 -8.50 -9.22
CA GLU A 145 12.82 -9.53 -8.19
C GLU A 145 12.88 -10.96 -8.76
N GLY A 146 12.96 -11.10 -10.09
CA GLY A 146 13.03 -12.41 -10.73
C GLY A 146 11.77 -13.24 -10.53
N VAL A 147 11.94 -14.56 -10.42
CA VAL A 147 10.83 -15.53 -10.33
C VAL A 147 9.98 -15.35 -9.08
N VAL A 148 10.54 -14.85 -7.97
CA VAL A 148 9.79 -14.65 -6.73
C VAL A 148 8.67 -13.61 -6.88
N ALA A 149 8.78 -12.69 -7.86
CA ALA A 149 7.71 -11.74 -8.18
C ALA A 149 6.40 -12.45 -8.60
N LEU A 150 6.45 -13.68 -9.04
CA LEU A 150 5.29 -14.49 -9.47
C LEU A 150 4.96 -15.62 -8.49
N GLY A 151 5.80 -15.86 -7.48
CA GLY A 151 5.71 -17.03 -6.60
C GLY A 151 4.43 -17.13 -5.78
N LEU A 152 3.69 -16.02 -5.63
CA LEU A 152 2.44 -15.97 -4.86
C LEU A 152 1.17 -15.98 -5.74
N TYR A 153 1.32 -16.29 -7.02
CA TYR A 153 0.21 -16.39 -7.99
C TYR A 153 -0.04 -17.82 -8.47
N GLY A 154 0.72 -18.79 -7.93
CA GLY A 154 0.60 -20.21 -8.21
C GLY A 154 -0.19 -20.99 -7.19
#